data_9e0543dd6381db0ba7592f052659c9f4
#
_entry.id   9e0543dd6381db0ba7592f052659c9f4
#
_cell.length_a   1.000
_cell.length_b   1.000
_cell.length_c   1.000
_cell.angle_alpha   90.00
_cell.angle_beta   90.00
_cell.angle_gamma   90.00
#
_symmetry.space_group_name_H-M   'P 1'
#
loop_
_entity.id
_entity.type
_entity.pdbx_description
1 polymer ?
#
loop_
_entity_poly.entity_id
_entity_poly.type
_entity_poly.pdbx_seq_one_letter_code
_entity_poly.pdbx_strand_id
1 'polypeptide(L)'
;LSSVVDARTRTGDMYEYHGSMSIGLIDGKIQFEGPMKQGKTSFNVAMRRSWRDAATRPGFSIINAGKKDKRHDFRYAFHDFNAGITHRFAEDNILEFKTYYGKDNLRIGYMVREFVEDINSMDNSSADMDIDWGNFLSTLIWKKRLGHDLTMNAAIHHTRGNIHMDVINSHRGWDDPILATYSESYTSITATSAAKADFTYKGIKGLTLDFGASYQHHEYAPNRDLTNTSWRYDGSINRTSISEKAYLNGHETAAYADGYLRISDLFRAHAGLRYVFFAVKGKTMHKLEPRLSIRFDIGGHSRIDMSYTEMNQFAHQLSTSYLDLPTEFWMPSTRQVDPMFSRQVAAEYSLKLPCGFRLATGLYWKTLDNLTEQWNGNMFVPPVTNWDQSIITGKGRAYGLEIETEYTNRKLSLSAYYTLAWSERRFEELWYDWYPDIYDNRHKINLTATFRFSERFDIY
;
A
#
# COMPACT_ATOMS: atom_id res chain seq x y z
N LEU A 1 -7.14 -1.28 -7.03
CA LEU A 1 -8.48 -1.05 -7.62
C LEU A 1 -9.63 -1.08 -6.58
N SER A 2 -9.36 -1.11 -5.27
CA SER A 2 -10.40 -1.28 -4.26
C SER A 2 -10.63 -0.06 -3.38
N SER A 3 -9.61 0.69 -3.03
CA SER A 3 -9.73 1.86 -2.16
C SER A 3 -8.62 2.87 -2.44
N VAL A 4 -8.81 4.09 -1.96
CA VAL A 4 -7.82 5.16 -2.02
C VAL A 4 -7.51 5.63 -0.61
N VAL A 5 -6.23 5.69 -0.27
CA VAL A 5 -5.75 6.30 0.97
C VAL A 5 -5.07 7.62 0.62
N ASP A 6 -5.67 8.74 1.05
CA ASP A 6 -5.08 10.08 0.90
C ASP A 6 -4.34 10.47 2.18
N ALA A 7 -3.02 10.40 2.14
CA ALA A 7 -2.16 10.78 3.25
C ALA A 7 -1.54 12.18 2.99
N ARG A 8 -1.82 13.13 3.89
CA ARG A 8 -1.31 14.50 3.78
C ARG A 8 -0.41 14.83 4.96
N THR A 9 0.82 15.23 4.66
CA THR A 9 1.70 15.77 5.69
C THR A 9 1.27 17.18 6.09
N ARG A 10 1.47 17.52 7.36
CA ARG A 10 1.20 18.87 7.86
C ARG A 10 2.11 19.89 7.17
N THR A 11 1.61 21.10 7.01
CA THR A 11 2.42 22.29 6.71
C THR A 11 2.94 22.85 8.02
N GLY A 12 4.17 23.36 8.05
CA GLY A 12 4.70 24.03 9.24
C GLY A 12 3.94 25.32 9.57
N ASP A 13 3.93 25.72 10.83
CA ASP A 13 3.35 26.98 11.26
C ASP A 13 4.11 28.16 10.63
N MET A 14 3.35 29.18 10.17
CA MET A 14 3.91 30.37 9.50
C MET A 14 4.35 31.48 10.48
N TYR A 15 4.00 31.37 11.76
CA TYR A 15 4.13 32.45 12.74
C TYR A 15 4.90 32.05 13.99
N GLU A 16 4.73 30.78 14.45
CA GLU A 16 5.30 30.30 15.70
C GLU A 16 6.09 29.00 15.52
N TYR A 17 7.07 28.79 16.38
CA TYR A 17 7.82 27.52 16.44
C TYR A 17 7.11 26.56 17.37
N HIS A 18 6.94 25.33 16.90
CA HIS A 18 6.39 24.25 17.68
C HIS A 18 7.31 23.03 17.63
N GLY A 19 7.47 22.38 18.76
CA GLY A 19 8.21 21.14 18.87
C GLY A 19 7.45 20.13 19.71
N SER A 20 7.53 18.87 19.33
CA SER A 20 7.00 17.78 20.13
C SER A 20 7.98 16.61 20.15
N MET A 21 8.07 15.95 21.30
CA MET A 21 8.82 14.72 21.48
C MET A 21 7.94 13.72 22.19
N SER A 22 7.98 12.48 21.77
CA SER A 22 7.24 11.38 22.37
C SER A 22 8.13 10.16 22.42
N ILE A 23 8.17 9.49 23.57
CA ILE A 23 8.88 8.23 23.79
C ILE A 23 7.84 7.22 24.29
N GLY A 24 7.61 6.16 23.52
CA GLY A 24 6.73 5.06 23.87
C GLY A 24 7.50 3.77 24.10
N LEU A 25 6.81 2.69 24.44
CA LEU A 25 7.40 1.35 24.62
C LEU A 25 7.97 0.77 23.31
N ILE A 26 7.45 1.18 22.18
CA ILE A 26 7.76 0.60 20.87
C ILE A 26 8.63 1.52 20.04
N ASP A 27 8.39 2.84 20.09
CA ASP A 27 9.05 3.83 19.26
C ASP A 27 9.22 5.17 19.99
N GLY A 28 10.06 6.03 19.39
CA GLY A 28 10.17 7.44 19.71
C GLY A 28 10.04 8.30 18.47
N LYS A 29 9.47 9.46 18.63
CA LYS A 29 9.31 10.48 17.59
C LYS A 29 9.68 11.85 18.09
N ILE A 30 10.21 12.64 17.17
CA ILE A 30 10.48 14.06 17.37
C ILE A 30 9.95 14.80 16.15
N GLN A 31 9.33 15.95 16.41
CA GLN A 31 8.86 16.85 15.37
C GLN A 31 9.23 18.27 15.73
N PHE A 32 9.59 19.05 14.72
CA PHE A 32 9.88 20.47 14.84
C PHE A 32 9.33 21.22 13.62
N GLU A 33 8.63 22.33 13.83
CA GLU A 33 8.06 23.14 12.76
C GLU A 33 8.10 24.62 13.13
N GLY A 34 8.05 25.50 12.14
CA GLY A 34 7.99 26.92 12.38
C GLY A 34 8.29 27.77 11.15
N PRO A 35 8.31 29.13 11.32
CA PRO A 35 8.59 30.03 10.24
C PRO A 35 10.09 30.12 9.91
N MET A 36 10.43 29.97 8.62
CA MET A 36 11.71 30.43 8.07
C MET A 36 11.63 31.94 7.75
N LYS A 37 10.47 32.39 7.28
CA LYS A 37 10.12 33.78 7.07
C LYS A 37 8.68 33.96 7.48
N GLN A 38 8.47 34.76 8.53
CA GLN A 38 7.16 34.96 9.16
C GLN A 38 6.09 35.33 8.13
N GLY A 39 4.94 34.64 8.18
CA GLY A 39 3.80 34.78 7.28
C GLY A 39 4.04 34.36 5.83
N LYS A 40 5.26 33.94 5.44
CA LYS A 40 5.59 33.63 4.04
C LYS A 40 6.16 32.23 3.84
N THR A 41 7.05 31.79 4.71
CA THR A 41 7.75 30.49 4.52
C THR A 41 7.82 29.74 5.83
N SER A 42 7.34 28.53 5.84
CA SER A 42 7.44 27.61 6.98
C SER A 42 8.10 26.31 6.61
N PHE A 43 8.61 25.60 7.60
CA PHE A 43 9.13 24.27 7.48
C PHE A 43 8.49 23.34 8.52
N ASN A 44 8.51 22.05 8.23
CA ASN A 44 8.16 20.97 9.14
C ASN A 44 9.16 19.84 8.95
N VAL A 45 9.70 19.30 10.05
CA VAL A 45 10.59 18.15 10.06
C VAL A 45 10.13 17.19 11.14
N ALA A 46 10.01 15.90 10.83
CA ALA A 46 9.67 14.87 11.79
C ALA A 46 10.51 13.63 11.57
N MET A 47 10.91 13.01 12.65
CA MET A 47 11.65 11.74 12.65
C MET A 47 11.00 10.77 13.63
N ARG A 48 10.97 9.50 13.28
CA ARG A 48 10.46 8.40 14.10
C ARG A 48 11.36 7.20 13.98
N ARG A 49 11.63 6.49 15.08
CA ARG A 49 12.36 5.22 15.08
C ARG A 49 11.75 4.26 16.09
N SER A 50 11.59 3.01 15.71
CA SER A 50 11.29 1.94 16.67
C SER A 50 12.56 1.41 17.31
N TRP A 51 12.46 0.88 18.54
CA TRP A 51 13.54 0.19 19.26
C TRP A 51 13.18 -1.25 19.62
N ARG A 52 12.29 -1.87 18.84
CA ARG A 52 11.95 -3.29 19.02
C ARG A 52 13.17 -4.19 18.92
N ASP A 53 14.13 -3.87 18.03
CA ASP A 53 15.42 -4.54 17.89
C ASP A 53 16.24 -4.51 19.20
N ALA A 54 16.22 -3.40 19.92
CA ALA A 54 16.89 -3.27 21.22
C ALA A 54 16.11 -3.99 22.33
N ALA A 55 14.78 -3.96 22.32
CA ALA A 55 13.92 -4.60 23.32
C ALA A 55 13.91 -6.13 23.20
N THR A 56 13.97 -6.68 21.98
CA THR A 56 13.96 -8.14 21.75
C THR A 56 15.30 -8.81 22.06
N ARG A 57 16.44 -8.13 21.90
CA ARG A 57 17.78 -8.69 22.16
C ARG A 57 17.95 -9.30 23.55
N PRO A 58 17.60 -8.64 24.66
CA PRO A 58 17.69 -9.26 26.01
C PRO A 58 16.79 -10.49 26.13
N GLY A 59 15.57 -10.44 25.60
CA GLY A 59 14.63 -11.56 25.60
C GLY A 59 15.20 -12.79 24.90
N PHE A 60 15.71 -12.65 23.69
CA PHE A 60 16.34 -13.74 22.96
C PHE A 60 17.67 -14.20 23.60
N SER A 61 18.41 -13.30 24.22
CA SER A 61 19.60 -13.70 25.02
C SER A 61 19.20 -14.62 26.16
N ILE A 62 18.10 -14.35 26.87
CA ILE A 62 17.58 -15.21 27.95
C ILE A 62 17.04 -16.52 27.35
N ILE A 63 16.27 -16.49 26.26
CA ILE A 63 15.74 -17.69 25.61
C ILE A 63 16.86 -18.63 25.15
N ASN A 64 17.96 -18.07 24.66
CA ASN A 64 19.12 -18.81 24.17
C ASN A 64 20.10 -19.20 25.28
N ALA A 65 19.97 -18.64 26.51
CA ALA A 65 20.86 -18.90 27.61
C ALA A 65 20.83 -20.38 28.01
N GLY A 66 22.01 -21.00 28.08
CA GLY A 66 22.17 -22.41 28.40
C GLY A 66 21.80 -23.40 27.30
N LYS A 67 21.28 -22.95 26.18
CA LYS A 67 20.92 -23.78 25.00
C LYS A 67 22.09 -23.79 24.02
N LYS A 68 22.85 -24.87 23.96
CA LYS A 68 23.96 -25.03 22.99
C LYS A 68 23.44 -25.51 21.62
N ASP A 69 22.29 -26.17 21.63
CA ASP A 69 21.76 -26.90 20.48
C ASP A 69 20.61 -26.21 19.75
N LYS A 70 20.07 -25.13 20.34
CA LYS A 70 18.97 -24.35 19.69
C LYS A 70 19.22 -22.87 19.92
N ARG A 71 19.21 -22.10 18.84
CA ARG A 71 19.38 -20.65 18.90
C ARG A 71 18.32 -19.99 18.00
N HIS A 72 17.70 -18.93 18.53
CA HIS A 72 16.74 -18.10 17.83
C HIS A 72 17.21 -16.65 17.83
N ASP A 73 17.06 -15.97 16.72
CA ASP A 73 17.28 -14.53 16.58
C ASP A 73 16.07 -13.91 15.89
N PHE A 74 15.56 -12.83 16.46
CA PHE A 74 14.49 -12.03 15.86
C PHE A 74 14.76 -10.56 16.14
N ARG A 75 14.84 -9.77 15.09
CA ARG A 75 15.07 -8.33 15.18
C ARG A 75 14.18 -7.63 14.18
N TYR A 76 13.49 -6.60 14.64
CA TYR A 76 12.71 -5.72 13.78
C TYR A 76 12.92 -4.27 14.21
N ALA A 77 13.18 -3.40 13.26
CA ALA A 77 13.25 -1.98 13.47
C ALA A 77 12.71 -1.24 12.25
N PHE A 78 12.07 -0.09 12.49
CA PHE A 78 11.74 0.85 11.44
C PHE A 78 12.21 2.26 11.80
N HIS A 79 12.39 3.08 10.78
CA HIS A 79 12.65 4.49 10.92
C HIS A 79 12.00 5.28 9.78
N ASP A 80 11.43 6.43 10.15
CA ASP A 80 10.77 7.34 9.24
C ASP A 80 11.37 8.73 9.36
N PHE A 81 11.46 9.42 8.24
CA PHE A 81 11.83 10.81 8.14
C PHE A 81 10.86 11.54 7.24
N ASN A 82 10.35 12.67 7.71
CA ASN A 82 9.50 13.57 6.94
C ASN A 82 10.08 14.98 6.99
N ALA A 83 10.10 15.67 5.88
CA ALA A 83 10.42 17.09 5.83
C ALA A 83 9.54 17.80 4.81
N GLY A 84 9.22 19.07 5.08
CA GLY A 84 8.45 19.91 4.19
C GLY A 84 8.81 21.38 4.33
N ILE A 85 8.73 22.10 3.22
CA ILE A 85 8.85 23.54 3.13
C ILE A 85 7.65 24.05 2.37
N THR A 86 6.96 25.06 2.93
CA THR A 86 5.84 25.73 2.28
C THR A 86 6.18 27.20 2.11
N HIS A 87 6.10 27.70 0.89
CA HIS A 87 6.28 29.11 0.57
C HIS A 87 5.01 29.69 -0.01
N ARG A 88 4.54 30.79 0.59
CA ARG A 88 3.37 31.54 0.17
C ARG A 88 3.83 32.83 -0.53
N PHE A 89 3.68 32.89 -1.85
CA PHE A 89 3.90 34.13 -2.63
C PHE A 89 2.75 35.12 -2.44
N ALA A 90 1.50 34.61 -2.39
CA ALA A 90 0.26 35.33 -2.08
C ALA A 90 -0.71 34.33 -1.39
N GLU A 91 -1.88 34.80 -0.94
CA GLU A 91 -2.88 33.92 -0.27
C GLU A 91 -3.29 32.71 -1.10
N ASP A 92 -3.36 32.89 -2.40
CA ASP A 92 -3.79 31.89 -3.39
C ASP A 92 -2.67 31.46 -4.36
N ASN A 93 -1.41 31.68 -3.96
CA ASN A 93 -0.22 31.27 -4.72
C ASN A 93 0.82 30.65 -3.76
N ILE A 94 0.79 29.32 -3.68
CA ILE A 94 1.55 28.53 -2.68
C ILE A 94 2.38 27.48 -3.39
N LEU A 95 3.64 27.38 -3.02
CA LEU A 95 4.57 26.34 -3.43
C LEU A 95 4.93 25.49 -2.21
N GLU A 96 4.76 24.17 -2.33
CA GLU A 96 5.07 23.20 -1.28
C GLU A 96 6.09 22.18 -1.79
N PHE A 97 7.18 22.02 -1.07
CA PHE A 97 8.09 20.89 -1.24
C PHE A 97 7.92 19.93 -0.05
N LYS A 98 7.77 18.65 -0.30
CA LYS A 98 7.61 17.61 0.73
C LYS A 98 8.44 16.39 0.37
N THR A 99 9.05 15.78 1.37
CA THR A 99 9.78 14.52 1.22
C THR A 99 9.50 13.60 2.38
N TYR A 100 9.49 12.31 2.07
CA TYR A 100 9.35 11.21 3.03
C TYR A 100 10.39 10.14 2.71
N TYR A 101 10.98 9.59 3.74
CA TYR A 101 11.80 8.39 3.67
C TYR A 101 11.43 7.47 4.83
N GLY A 102 11.13 6.22 4.53
CA GLY A 102 10.88 5.17 5.52
C GLY A 102 11.65 3.92 5.17
N LYS A 103 12.21 3.25 6.17
CA LYS A 103 12.88 1.97 6.00
C LYS A 103 12.58 1.06 7.19
N ASP A 104 12.28 -0.18 6.88
CA ASP A 104 12.08 -1.29 7.81
C ASP A 104 13.17 -2.33 7.60
N ASN A 105 13.58 -2.97 8.70
CA ASN A 105 14.54 -4.06 8.69
C ASN A 105 13.99 -5.20 9.55
N LEU A 106 13.91 -6.40 8.99
CA LEU A 106 13.51 -7.62 9.68
C LEU A 106 14.60 -8.66 9.54
N ARG A 107 15.05 -9.22 10.67
CA ARG A 107 15.92 -10.39 10.67
C ARG A 107 15.27 -11.50 11.48
N ILE A 108 15.24 -12.69 10.88
CA ILE A 108 14.80 -13.93 11.52
C ILE A 108 15.90 -14.95 11.32
N GLY A 109 16.38 -15.54 12.44
CA GLY A 109 17.39 -16.56 12.38
C GLY A 109 17.08 -17.70 13.34
N TYR A 110 17.35 -18.92 12.92
CA TYR A 110 17.36 -20.05 13.83
C TYR A 110 18.52 -21.01 13.51
N MET A 111 18.98 -21.70 14.52
CA MET A 111 19.94 -22.80 14.43
C MET A 111 19.45 -23.92 15.32
N VAL A 112 19.45 -25.13 14.80
CA VAL A 112 19.11 -26.36 15.53
C VAL A 112 20.23 -27.37 15.32
N ARG A 113 20.67 -27.99 16.42
CA ARG A 113 21.56 -29.15 16.46
C ARG A 113 20.81 -30.25 17.16
N GLU A 114 20.46 -31.29 16.48
CA GLU A 114 19.66 -32.39 17.04
C GLU A 114 20.33 -33.72 16.77
N PHE A 115 20.37 -34.55 17.80
CA PHE A 115 20.83 -35.95 17.66
C PHE A 115 19.63 -36.76 17.15
N VAL A 116 19.78 -37.37 16.00
CA VAL A 116 18.74 -38.22 15.39
C VAL A 116 19.09 -39.68 15.71
N GLU A 117 18.34 -40.29 16.62
CA GLU A 117 18.61 -41.65 17.13
C GLU A 117 18.51 -42.71 16.00
N ASP A 118 17.54 -42.58 15.08
CA ASP A 118 17.32 -43.53 14.02
C ASP A 118 18.51 -43.72 13.08
N ILE A 119 19.31 -42.67 12.91
CA ILE A 119 20.51 -42.68 12.07
C ILE A 119 21.81 -42.51 12.85
N ASN A 120 21.71 -42.49 14.18
CA ASN A 120 22.84 -42.24 15.09
C ASN A 120 23.72 -41.05 14.67
N SER A 121 23.11 -39.98 14.30
CA SER A 121 23.74 -38.83 13.63
C SER A 121 23.31 -37.49 14.25
N MET A 122 24.24 -36.52 14.22
CA MET A 122 23.94 -35.13 14.60
C MET A 122 23.51 -34.34 13.36
N ASP A 123 22.34 -33.78 13.40
CA ASP A 123 21.86 -32.83 12.40
C ASP A 123 22.12 -31.39 12.85
N ASN A 124 22.73 -30.59 11.98
CA ASN A 124 22.92 -29.17 12.15
C ASN A 124 22.21 -28.43 11.06
N SER A 125 21.11 -27.79 11.40
CA SER A 125 20.34 -26.95 10.47
C SER A 125 20.35 -25.50 10.93
N SER A 126 20.57 -24.57 10.01
CA SER A 126 20.40 -23.15 10.25
C SER A 126 19.69 -22.47 9.11
N ALA A 127 18.86 -21.50 9.44
CA ALA A 127 18.26 -20.59 8.48
C ALA A 127 18.35 -19.17 8.99
N ASP A 128 18.84 -18.28 8.16
CA ASP A 128 18.89 -16.84 8.37
C ASP A 128 18.14 -16.16 7.22
N MET A 129 17.28 -15.23 7.58
CA MET A 129 16.53 -14.38 6.67
C MET A 129 16.68 -12.94 7.09
N ASP A 130 17.20 -12.11 6.22
CA ASP A 130 17.28 -10.66 6.38
C ASP A 130 16.40 -10.02 5.30
N ILE A 131 15.44 -9.18 5.71
CA ILE A 131 14.55 -8.44 4.81
C ILE A 131 14.63 -6.96 5.15
N ASP A 132 14.96 -6.16 4.14
CA ASP A 132 14.92 -4.71 4.17
C ASP A 132 13.89 -4.21 3.17
N TRP A 133 12.97 -3.36 3.60
CA TRP A 133 12.09 -2.67 2.66
C TRP A 133 11.93 -1.21 3.03
N GLY A 134 11.68 -0.38 2.05
CA GLY A 134 11.58 1.04 2.29
C GLY A 134 11.01 1.81 1.12
N ASN A 135 10.59 3.04 1.44
CA ASN A 135 9.99 3.95 0.49
C ASN A 135 10.62 5.33 0.59
N PHE A 136 10.82 5.93 -0.56
CA PHE A 136 11.19 7.33 -0.72
C PHE A 136 10.10 8.04 -1.53
N LEU A 137 9.73 9.23 -1.10
CA LEU A 137 8.84 10.14 -1.81
C LEU A 137 9.42 11.55 -1.78
N SER A 138 9.42 12.22 -2.92
CA SER A 138 9.68 13.66 -3.01
C SER A 138 8.64 14.30 -3.93
N THR A 139 8.05 15.41 -3.52
CA THR A 139 7.03 16.10 -4.30
C THR A 139 7.17 17.62 -4.20
N LEU A 140 6.97 18.28 -5.34
CA LEU A 140 6.84 19.71 -5.45
C LEU A 140 5.43 20.01 -5.95
N ILE A 141 4.65 20.78 -5.19
CA ILE A 141 3.25 21.11 -5.48
C ILE A 141 3.12 22.63 -5.59
N TRP A 142 2.54 23.08 -6.69
CA TRP A 142 2.22 24.48 -6.92
C TRP A 142 0.72 24.68 -7.04
N LYS A 143 0.14 25.38 -6.07
CA LYS A 143 -1.27 25.76 -6.01
C LYS A 143 -1.40 27.23 -6.34
N LYS A 144 -2.20 27.57 -7.36
CA LYS A 144 -2.38 28.94 -7.80
C LYS A 144 -3.79 29.19 -8.32
N ARG A 145 -4.36 30.33 -7.94
CA ARG A 145 -5.55 30.87 -8.59
C ARG A 145 -5.12 31.62 -9.84
N LEU A 146 -5.63 31.20 -11.00
CA LEU A 146 -5.30 31.81 -12.30
C LEU A 146 -6.27 32.92 -12.70
N GLY A 147 -7.39 33.07 -11.99
CA GLY A 147 -8.43 34.06 -12.23
C GLY A 147 -9.51 33.97 -11.16
N HIS A 148 -10.67 34.60 -11.37
CA HIS A 148 -11.76 34.57 -10.40
C HIS A 148 -12.27 33.15 -10.16
N ASP A 149 -12.38 32.35 -11.21
CA ASP A 149 -13.11 31.08 -11.22
C ASP A 149 -12.24 29.86 -11.53
N LEU A 150 -10.95 30.08 -11.83
CA LEU A 150 -10.03 29.01 -12.24
C LEU A 150 -8.89 28.88 -11.21
N THR A 151 -8.77 27.68 -10.65
CA THR A 151 -7.64 27.30 -9.79
C THR A 151 -6.82 26.18 -10.43
N MET A 152 -5.52 26.20 -10.22
CA MET A 152 -4.56 25.22 -10.69
C MET A 152 -3.87 24.56 -9.51
N ASN A 153 -3.68 23.23 -9.60
CA ASN A 153 -2.83 22.43 -8.73
C ASN A 153 -1.88 21.60 -9.60
N ALA A 154 -0.65 22.06 -9.78
CA ALA A 154 0.38 21.34 -10.52
C ALA A 154 1.32 20.64 -9.55
N ALA A 155 1.75 19.43 -9.89
CA ALA A 155 2.68 18.68 -9.06
C ALA A 155 3.69 17.90 -9.91
N ILE A 156 4.91 17.83 -9.40
CA ILE A 156 5.95 16.92 -9.87
C ILE A 156 6.32 16.06 -8.68
N HIS A 157 6.37 14.74 -8.87
CA HIS A 157 6.78 13.84 -7.80
C HIS A 157 7.65 12.68 -8.30
N HIS A 158 8.48 12.19 -7.39
CA HIS A 158 9.24 10.98 -7.57
C HIS A 158 9.03 10.09 -6.36
N THR A 159 8.69 8.84 -6.62
CA THR A 159 8.57 7.79 -5.60
C THR A 159 9.51 6.64 -5.94
N ARG A 160 10.07 6.01 -4.91
CA ARG A 160 10.87 4.81 -5.06
C ARG A 160 10.60 3.87 -3.89
N GLY A 161 10.10 2.68 -4.19
CA GLY A 161 10.04 1.56 -3.27
C GLY A 161 11.17 0.59 -3.55
N ASN A 162 11.75 0.02 -2.52
CA ASN A 162 12.73 -1.05 -2.64
C ASN A 162 12.47 -2.13 -1.60
N ILE A 163 12.69 -3.37 -2.00
CA ILE A 163 12.68 -4.56 -1.15
C ILE A 163 13.99 -5.27 -1.42
N HIS A 164 14.67 -5.69 -0.37
CA HIS A 164 15.83 -6.56 -0.44
C HIS A 164 15.66 -7.69 0.56
N MET A 165 15.87 -8.92 0.12
CA MET A 165 15.75 -10.11 0.94
C MET A 165 16.94 -11.04 0.68
N ASP A 166 17.60 -11.44 1.75
CA ASP A 166 18.61 -12.49 1.73
C ASP A 166 18.13 -13.67 2.58
N VAL A 167 18.15 -14.86 2.01
CA VAL A 167 17.85 -16.12 2.69
C VAL A 167 19.04 -17.05 2.56
N ILE A 168 19.52 -17.54 3.68
CA ILE A 168 20.61 -18.53 3.73
C ILE A 168 20.15 -19.69 4.59
N ASN A 169 20.04 -20.86 3.99
CA ASN A 169 19.76 -22.12 4.67
C ASN A 169 20.98 -23.02 4.55
N SER A 170 21.40 -23.60 5.67
CA SER A 170 22.51 -24.55 5.71
C SER A 170 22.07 -25.79 6.47
N HIS A 171 22.40 -26.94 5.93
CA HIS A 171 22.14 -28.23 6.53
C HIS A 171 23.38 -29.11 6.46
N ARG A 172 23.75 -29.75 7.57
CA ARG A 172 24.90 -30.65 7.68
C ARG A 172 24.56 -31.84 8.58
N GLY A 173 24.49 -33.03 8.01
CA GLY A 173 24.44 -34.28 8.77
C GLY A 173 25.82 -34.69 9.32
N TRP A 174 25.84 -35.46 10.40
CA TRP A 174 27.07 -35.88 11.08
C TRP A 174 27.92 -36.86 10.26
N ASP A 175 27.31 -37.93 9.77
CA ASP A 175 27.97 -38.96 8.92
C ASP A 175 27.99 -38.60 7.45
N ASP A 176 27.33 -37.52 7.11
CA ASP A 176 27.33 -36.98 5.77
C ASP A 176 28.18 -35.72 5.77
N PRO A 177 29.41 -35.74 5.19
CA PRO A 177 30.19 -34.53 5.01
C PRO A 177 29.51 -33.57 4.03
N ILE A 178 28.30 -33.90 3.56
CA ILE A 178 27.51 -33.04 2.70
C ILE A 178 27.02 -31.85 3.52
N LEU A 179 27.69 -30.75 3.42
CA LEU A 179 27.14 -29.44 3.77
C LEU A 179 26.33 -28.95 2.56
N ALA A 180 25.02 -28.94 2.68
CA ALA A 180 24.17 -28.29 1.69
C ALA A 180 23.90 -26.86 2.15
N THR A 181 24.19 -25.90 1.27
CA THR A 181 23.87 -24.48 1.49
C THR A 181 23.03 -23.97 0.34
N TYR A 182 21.87 -23.45 0.70
CA TYR A 182 20.99 -22.70 -0.20
C TYR A 182 21.07 -21.22 0.17
N SER A 183 21.41 -20.39 -0.81
CA SER A 183 21.43 -18.94 -0.66
C SER A 183 20.62 -18.30 -1.77
N GLU A 184 19.67 -17.45 -1.39
CA GLU A 184 18.87 -16.68 -2.31
C GLU A 184 18.91 -15.21 -1.90
N SER A 185 19.29 -14.35 -2.84
CA SER A 185 19.25 -12.90 -2.70
C SER A 185 18.26 -12.35 -3.70
N TYR A 186 17.35 -11.54 -3.23
CA TYR A 186 16.31 -10.91 -4.02
C TYR A 186 16.25 -9.42 -3.77
N THR A 187 16.15 -8.65 -4.84
CA THR A 187 15.94 -7.19 -4.77
C THR A 187 14.86 -6.79 -5.75
N SER A 188 13.91 -5.98 -5.32
CA SER A 188 12.93 -5.35 -6.19
C SER A 188 12.93 -3.85 -6.00
N ILE A 189 13.07 -3.12 -7.08
CA ILE A 189 12.96 -1.67 -7.12
C ILE A 189 11.79 -1.31 -8.01
N THR A 190 10.91 -0.48 -7.47
CA THR A 190 9.81 0.15 -8.23
C THR A 190 9.92 1.65 -8.05
N ALA A 191 10.09 2.39 -9.14
CA ALA A 191 10.15 3.85 -9.08
C ALA A 191 9.14 4.48 -10.05
N THR A 192 8.61 5.64 -9.66
CA THR A 192 7.71 6.42 -10.51
C THR A 192 8.10 7.89 -10.45
N SER A 193 8.36 8.47 -11.61
CA SER A 193 8.52 9.91 -11.79
C SER A 193 7.29 10.45 -12.52
N ALA A 194 6.62 11.44 -11.96
CA ALA A 194 5.37 11.94 -12.53
C ALA A 194 5.27 13.46 -12.50
N ALA A 195 4.56 13.99 -13.47
CA ALA A 195 4.10 15.37 -13.53
C ALA A 195 2.60 15.39 -13.79
N LYS A 196 1.87 16.25 -13.09
CA LYS A 196 0.43 16.44 -13.29
C LYS A 196 0.04 17.90 -13.15
N ALA A 197 -1.05 18.27 -13.81
CA ALA A 197 -1.70 19.56 -13.66
C ALA A 197 -3.20 19.34 -13.63
N ASP A 198 -3.82 19.78 -12.54
CA ASP A 198 -5.25 19.70 -12.27
C ASP A 198 -5.81 21.12 -12.23
N PHE A 199 -6.96 21.33 -12.85
CA PHE A 199 -7.66 22.61 -12.89
C PHE A 199 -9.08 22.43 -12.39
N THR A 200 -9.54 23.38 -11.58
CA THR A 200 -10.94 23.49 -11.14
C THR A 200 -11.52 24.81 -11.61
N TYR A 201 -12.61 24.74 -12.37
CA TYR A 201 -13.35 25.88 -12.87
C TYR A 201 -14.75 25.98 -12.27
N LYS A 202 -15.10 27.16 -11.72
CA LYS A 202 -16.37 27.44 -11.03
C LYS A 202 -17.15 28.63 -11.59
N GLY A 203 -16.84 29.07 -12.80
CA GLY A 203 -17.46 30.27 -13.41
C GLY A 203 -18.90 30.07 -13.88
N ILE A 204 -19.45 28.86 -13.83
CA ILE A 204 -20.82 28.56 -14.22
C ILE A 204 -21.62 28.20 -12.96
N LYS A 205 -22.72 28.94 -12.73
CA LYS A 205 -23.57 28.70 -11.55
C LYS A 205 -24.13 27.28 -11.54
N GLY A 206 -23.91 26.58 -10.43
CA GLY A 206 -24.36 25.19 -10.24
C GLY A 206 -23.49 24.13 -10.92
N LEU A 207 -22.44 24.50 -11.65
CA LEU A 207 -21.50 23.59 -12.29
C LEU A 207 -20.06 23.83 -11.79
N THR A 208 -19.41 22.79 -11.35
CA THR A 208 -17.96 22.77 -11.13
C THR A 208 -17.34 21.81 -12.14
N LEU A 209 -16.32 22.24 -12.86
CA LEU A 209 -15.56 21.42 -13.80
C LEU A 209 -14.16 21.20 -13.25
N ASP A 210 -13.78 19.93 -13.08
CA ASP A 210 -12.42 19.52 -12.78
C ASP A 210 -11.83 18.84 -14.02
N PHE A 211 -10.67 19.27 -14.46
CA PHE A 211 -9.99 18.69 -15.61
C PHE A 211 -8.49 18.76 -15.46
N GLY A 212 -7.80 17.86 -16.12
CA GLY A 212 -6.34 17.83 -15.98
C GLY A 212 -5.69 16.77 -16.85
N ALA A 213 -4.36 16.76 -16.74
CA ALA A 213 -3.52 15.78 -17.40
C ALA A 213 -2.37 15.37 -16.50
N SER A 214 -1.89 14.15 -16.72
CA SER A 214 -0.73 13.59 -16.03
C SER A 214 0.13 12.77 -16.96
N TYR A 215 1.43 12.76 -16.68
CA TYR A 215 2.39 11.86 -17.27
C TYR A 215 3.16 11.16 -16.14
N GLN A 216 3.35 9.85 -16.27
CA GLN A 216 4.08 9.05 -15.32
C GLN A 216 5.06 8.14 -16.06
N HIS A 217 6.28 8.09 -15.59
CA HIS A 217 7.31 7.15 -16.00
C HIS A 217 7.53 6.17 -14.85
N HIS A 218 7.27 4.91 -15.11
CA HIS A 218 7.42 3.80 -14.16
C HIS A 218 8.65 2.97 -14.51
N GLU A 219 9.42 2.61 -13.50
CA GLU A 219 10.58 1.73 -13.60
C GLU A 219 10.37 0.53 -12.68
N TYR A 220 10.65 -0.67 -13.20
CA TYR A 220 10.58 -1.93 -12.48
C TYR A 220 11.88 -2.68 -12.67
N ALA A 221 12.62 -2.92 -11.60
CA ALA A 221 13.94 -3.53 -11.64
C ALA A 221 14.07 -4.65 -10.59
N PRO A 222 13.40 -5.79 -10.78
CA PRO A 222 13.61 -6.95 -9.94
C PRO A 222 14.92 -7.67 -10.33
N ASN A 223 15.58 -8.22 -9.31
CA ASN A 223 16.81 -9.00 -9.44
C ASN A 223 16.77 -10.18 -8.47
N ARG A 224 17.20 -11.36 -8.92
CA ARG A 224 17.25 -12.57 -8.13
C ARG A 224 18.57 -13.30 -8.40
N ASP A 225 19.29 -13.59 -7.35
CA ASP A 225 20.49 -14.43 -7.37
C ASP A 225 20.28 -15.62 -6.44
N LEU A 226 20.32 -16.83 -6.99
CA LEU A 226 20.14 -18.09 -6.26
C LEU A 226 21.40 -18.93 -6.41
N THR A 227 21.94 -19.43 -5.30
CA THR A 227 23.04 -20.39 -5.31
C THR A 227 22.71 -21.56 -4.41
N ASN A 228 22.83 -22.75 -4.97
CA ASN A 228 22.73 -24.01 -4.25
C ASN A 228 24.07 -24.72 -4.33
N THR A 229 24.65 -25.01 -3.17
CA THR A 229 25.97 -25.68 -3.08
C THR A 229 25.85 -26.91 -2.20
N SER A 230 26.33 -28.04 -2.69
CA SER A 230 26.44 -29.28 -1.92
C SER A 230 27.82 -29.87 -2.06
N TRP A 231 28.42 -30.31 -0.94
CA TRP A 231 29.70 -31.03 -0.88
C TRP A 231 29.41 -32.52 -0.74
N ARG A 232 30.05 -33.34 -1.54
CA ARG A 232 29.90 -34.78 -1.52
C ARG A 232 31.04 -35.48 -0.76
N TYR A 233 30.85 -36.76 -0.44
CA TYR A 233 31.83 -37.61 0.25
C TYR A 233 33.18 -37.70 -0.44
N ASP A 234 33.20 -37.68 -1.76
CA ASP A 234 34.42 -37.75 -2.59
C ASP A 234 35.19 -36.42 -2.61
N GLY A 235 34.75 -35.41 -1.84
CA GLY A 235 35.31 -34.05 -1.82
C GLY A 235 34.87 -33.20 -3.01
N SER A 236 34.04 -33.71 -3.89
CA SER A 236 33.50 -32.95 -5.00
C SER A 236 32.47 -31.92 -4.52
N ILE A 237 32.44 -30.77 -5.19
CA ILE A 237 31.48 -29.70 -4.93
C ILE A 237 30.53 -29.61 -6.11
N ASN A 238 29.25 -29.76 -5.84
CA ASN A 238 28.23 -29.45 -6.83
C ASN A 238 27.65 -28.06 -6.51
N ARG A 239 27.75 -27.15 -7.47
CA ARG A 239 27.23 -25.78 -7.34
C ARG A 239 26.35 -25.44 -8.53
N THR A 240 25.12 -25.05 -8.24
CA THR A 240 24.21 -24.48 -9.23
C THR A 240 23.92 -23.04 -8.86
N SER A 241 24.04 -22.14 -9.82
CA SER A 241 23.75 -20.72 -9.62
C SER A 241 22.83 -20.23 -10.72
N ILE A 242 21.81 -19.46 -10.33
CA ILE A 242 20.87 -18.79 -11.22
C ILE A 242 20.97 -17.30 -10.89
N SER A 243 21.14 -16.46 -11.91
CA SER A 243 21.10 -15.01 -11.77
C SER A 243 20.13 -14.46 -12.81
N GLU A 244 19.09 -13.80 -12.32
CA GLU A 244 18.02 -13.24 -13.13
C GLU A 244 17.91 -11.74 -12.86
N LYS A 245 17.82 -10.95 -13.92
CA LYS A 245 17.68 -9.49 -13.86
C LYS A 245 16.69 -9.03 -14.90
N ALA A 246 15.75 -8.18 -14.51
CA ALA A 246 14.88 -7.50 -15.44
C ALA A 246 14.91 -5.99 -15.19
N TYR A 247 14.73 -5.24 -16.25
CA TYR A 247 14.54 -3.80 -16.21
C TYR A 247 13.47 -3.42 -17.22
N LEU A 248 12.33 -2.98 -16.71
CA LEU A 248 11.16 -2.68 -17.49
C LEU A 248 10.71 -1.25 -17.22
N ASN A 249 10.31 -0.54 -18.26
CA ASN A 249 9.78 0.81 -18.18
C ASN A 249 8.36 0.86 -18.72
N GLY A 250 7.50 1.59 -18.04
CA GLY A 250 6.15 1.93 -18.49
C GLY A 250 5.96 3.45 -18.54
N HIS A 251 5.26 3.92 -19.55
CA HIS A 251 4.89 5.33 -19.69
C HIS A 251 3.38 5.44 -19.69
N GLU A 252 2.82 6.11 -18.69
CA GLU A 252 1.39 6.39 -18.59
C GLU A 252 1.13 7.86 -18.83
N THR A 253 0.28 8.18 -19.78
CA THR A 253 -0.25 9.52 -20.01
C THR A 253 -1.75 9.47 -19.85
N ALA A 254 -2.32 10.37 -19.06
CA ALA A 254 -3.76 10.44 -18.88
C ALA A 254 -4.27 11.88 -18.99
N ALA A 255 -5.47 12.04 -19.52
CA ALA A 255 -6.24 13.27 -19.48
C ALA A 255 -7.65 12.97 -18.98
N TYR A 256 -8.23 13.88 -18.21
CA TYR A 256 -9.57 13.69 -17.67
C TYR A 256 -10.37 14.98 -17.61
N ALA A 257 -11.68 14.83 -17.60
CA ALA A 257 -12.62 15.89 -17.31
C ALA A 257 -13.80 15.34 -16.50
N ASP A 258 -14.17 16.05 -15.43
CA ASP A 258 -15.24 15.73 -14.50
C ASP A 258 -16.17 16.95 -14.36
N GLY A 259 -17.47 16.76 -14.50
CA GLY A 259 -18.49 17.77 -14.29
C GLY A 259 -19.37 17.45 -13.09
N TYR A 260 -19.43 18.36 -12.10
CA TYR A 260 -20.29 18.26 -10.92
C TYR A 260 -21.43 19.28 -11.06
N LEU A 261 -22.63 18.79 -11.32
CA LEU A 261 -23.81 19.60 -11.59
C LEU A 261 -24.78 19.56 -10.41
N ARG A 262 -25.10 20.73 -9.84
CA ARG A 262 -26.20 20.91 -8.90
C ARG A 262 -27.44 21.32 -9.69
N ILE A 263 -28.32 20.34 -9.98
CA ILE A 263 -29.56 20.56 -10.73
C ILE A 263 -30.61 21.24 -9.85
N SER A 264 -30.70 20.81 -8.58
CA SER A 264 -31.55 21.40 -7.57
C SER A 264 -30.95 21.23 -6.17
N ASP A 265 -31.65 21.67 -5.14
CA ASP A 265 -31.24 21.42 -3.76
C ASP A 265 -31.37 19.95 -3.39
N LEU A 266 -32.25 19.22 -4.08
CA LEU A 266 -32.51 17.80 -3.86
C LEU A 266 -31.65 16.89 -4.71
N PHE A 267 -31.15 17.38 -5.89
CA PHE A 267 -30.50 16.52 -6.88
C PHE A 267 -29.18 17.08 -7.37
N ARG A 268 -28.13 16.27 -7.30
CA ARG A 268 -26.80 16.55 -7.81
C ARG A 268 -26.33 15.37 -8.67
N ALA A 269 -25.63 15.67 -9.75
CA ALA A 269 -25.05 14.67 -10.63
C ALA A 269 -23.57 14.95 -10.86
N HIS A 270 -22.80 13.91 -11.02
CA HIS A 270 -21.40 13.95 -11.44
C HIS A 270 -21.22 13.01 -12.61
N ALA A 271 -20.53 13.47 -13.64
CA ALA A 271 -20.08 12.67 -14.76
C ALA A 271 -18.64 13.03 -15.10
N GLY A 272 -17.81 12.03 -15.24
CA GLY A 272 -16.41 12.17 -15.57
C GLY A 272 -15.92 11.10 -16.52
N LEU A 273 -14.90 11.44 -17.29
CA LEU A 273 -14.21 10.53 -18.19
C LEU A 273 -12.71 10.77 -18.09
N ARG A 274 -11.96 9.68 -17.89
CA ARG A 274 -10.51 9.68 -17.99
C ARG A 274 -10.09 8.81 -19.16
N TYR A 275 -9.24 9.33 -20.01
CA TYR A 275 -8.56 8.59 -21.06
C TYR A 275 -7.13 8.31 -20.61
N VAL A 276 -6.69 7.06 -20.73
CA VAL A 276 -5.35 6.62 -20.37
C VAL A 276 -4.68 6.01 -21.61
N PHE A 277 -3.50 6.50 -21.90
CA PHE A 277 -2.55 5.92 -22.83
C PHE A 277 -1.38 5.33 -22.04
N PHE A 278 -1.15 4.03 -22.17
CA PHE A 278 -0.04 3.34 -21.55
C PHE A 278 0.86 2.71 -22.61
N ALA A 279 2.16 2.96 -22.53
CA ALA A 279 3.16 2.42 -23.43
C ALA A 279 4.23 1.64 -22.64
N VAL A 280 4.51 0.43 -23.08
CA VAL A 280 5.55 -0.46 -22.59
C VAL A 280 6.28 -1.05 -23.80
N LYS A 281 7.47 -1.62 -23.61
CA LYS A 281 8.22 -2.24 -24.70
C LYS A 281 7.36 -3.20 -25.51
N GLY A 282 7.10 -2.86 -26.78
CA GLY A 282 6.38 -3.69 -27.75
C GLY A 282 4.86 -3.64 -27.69
N LYS A 283 4.24 -2.80 -26.82
CA LYS A 283 2.78 -2.64 -26.75
C LYS A 283 2.37 -1.24 -26.30
N THR A 284 1.31 -0.74 -26.91
CA THR A 284 0.57 0.44 -26.45
C THR A 284 -0.87 0.05 -26.12
N MET A 285 -1.45 0.66 -25.12
CA MET A 285 -2.79 0.38 -24.62
C MET A 285 -3.56 1.69 -24.45
N HIS A 286 -4.83 1.69 -24.83
CA HIS A 286 -5.73 2.83 -24.73
C HIS A 286 -6.94 2.41 -23.91
N LYS A 287 -7.26 3.16 -22.85
CA LYS A 287 -8.37 2.85 -21.96
C LYS A 287 -9.19 4.09 -21.68
N LEU A 288 -10.52 3.89 -21.58
CA LEU A 288 -11.47 4.90 -21.13
C LEU A 288 -12.01 4.47 -19.77
N GLU A 289 -12.07 5.41 -18.83
CA GLU A 289 -12.48 5.18 -17.45
C GLU A 289 -13.62 6.15 -17.08
N PRO A 290 -14.88 5.76 -17.37
CA PRO A 290 -16.05 6.55 -17.00
C PRO A 290 -16.28 6.52 -15.49
N ARG A 291 -16.77 7.65 -14.96
CA ARG A 291 -17.20 7.84 -13.57
C ARG A 291 -18.51 8.58 -13.55
N LEU A 292 -19.51 8.00 -12.91
CA LEU A 292 -20.84 8.58 -12.78
C LEU A 292 -21.25 8.51 -11.31
N SER A 293 -21.87 9.56 -10.80
CA SER A 293 -22.58 9.48 -9.53
C SER A 293 -23.78 10.43 -9.51
N ILE A 294 -24.80 10.05 -8.76
CA ILE A 294 -25.98 10.84 -8.50
C ILE A 294 -26.24 10.87 -6.99
N ARG A 295 -26.70 12.01 -6.54
CA ARG A 295 -27.08 12.24 -5.16
C ARG A 295 -28.47 12.82 -5.06
N PHE A 296 -29.28 12.21 -4.20
CA PHE A 296 -30.59 12.71 -3.82
C PHE A 296 -30.56 13.09 -2.33
N ASP A 297 -30.78 14.36 -1.99
CA ASP A 297 -30.97 14.85 -0.64
C ASP A 297 -32.48 14.87 -0.34
N ILE A 298 -32.95 14.09 0.63
CA ILE A 298 -34.38 13.89 0.93
C ILE A 298 -34.70 14.51 2.30
N GLY A 299 -35.52 15.58 2.31
CA GLY A 299 -36.06 16.17 3.53
C GLY A 299 -35.03 16.70 4.54
N GLY A 300 -33.81 17.00 4.12
CA GLY A 300 -32.73 17.59 4.92
C GLY A 300 -32.05 16.63 5.93
N HIS A 301 -32.56 15.42 6.09
CA HIS A 301 -32.05 14.42 7.03
C HIS A 301 -31.56 13.14 6.36
N SER A 302 -32.05 12.85 5.17
CA SER A 302 -31.77 11.63 4.43
C SER A 302 -31.08 11.92 3.11
N ARG A 303 -30.23 11.01 2.66
CA ARG A 303 -29.51 11.11 1.39
C ARG A 303 -29.35 9.73 0.77
N ILE A 304 -29.46 9.67 -0.53
CA ILE A 304 -29.12 8.51 -1.34
C ILE A 304 -28.01 8.92 -2.31
N ASP A 305 -26.90 8.20 -2.29
CA ASP A 305 -25.81 8.30 -3.25
C ASP A 305 -25.75 7.00 -4.06
N MET A 306 -25.62 7.13 -5.39
CA MET A 306 -25.37 5.99 -6.29
C MET A 306 -24.16 6.31 -7.16
N SER A 307 -23.33 5.33 -7.45
CA SER A 307 -22.13 5.51 -8.26
C SER A 307 -21.84 4.33 -9.16
N TYR A 308 -21.19 4.64 -10.28
CA TYR A 308 -20.63 3.70 -11.22
C TYR A 308 -19.23 4.15 -11.61
N THR A 309 -18.26 3.24 -11.59
CA THR A 309 -16.86 3.52 -11.95
C THR A 309 -16.24 2.37 -12.72
N GLU A 310 -15.41 2.71 -13.70
CA GLU A 310 -14.47 1.79 -14.34
C GLU A 310 -13.04 2.29 -14.15
N MET A 311 -12.12 1.36 -13.91
CA MET A 311 -10.71 1.66 -13.66
C MET A 311 -9.81 0.57 -14.23
N ASN A 312 -8.64 0.98 -14.75
CA ASN A 312 -7.59 0.05 -15.16
C ASN A 312 -6.34 0.22 -14.30
N GLN A 313 -5.60 -0.85 -14.12
CA GLN A 313 -4.30 -0.84 -13.45
C GLN A 313 -3.27 -1.53 -14.35
N PHE A 314 -2.21 -0.79 -14.68
CA PHE A 314 -1.18 -1.24 -15.63
C PHE A 314 0.04 -1.85 -14.93
N ALA A 315 -0.01 -2.00 -13.62
CA ALA A 315 1.01 -2.67 -12.82
C ALA A 315 0.38 -3.82 -12.04
N HIS A 316 1.05 -4.96 -12.05
CA HIS A 316 0.63 -6.19 -11.37
C HIS A 316 1.54 -6.43 -10.18
N GLN A 317 0.94 -6.65 -9.02
CA GLN A 317 1.63 -7.10 -7.84
C GLN A 317 1.72 -8.62 -7.89
N LEU A 318 2.94 -9.13 -7.90
CA LEU A 318 3.21 -10.56 -7.89
C LEU A 318 3.70 -10.94 -6.49
N SER A 319 2.98 -11.83 -5.84
CA SER A 319 3.29 -12.33 -4.50
C SER A 319 3.35 -13.84 -4.53
N THR A 320 4.32 -14.40 -3.83
CA THR A 320 4.45 -15.85 -3.64
C THR A 320 4.42 -16.24 -2.17
N SER A 321 4.41 -15.26 -1.27
CA SER A 321 4.53 -15.51 0.16
C SER A 321 3.15 -15.69 0.80
N TYR A 322 2.92 -16.88 1.36
CA TYR A 322 1.79 -17.15 2.25
C TYR A 322 2.01 -16.62 3.69
N LEU A 323 3.17 -16.00 3.96
CA LEU A 323 3.58 -15.56 5.30
C LEU A 323 3.36 -14.06 5.53
N ASP A 324 2.66 -13.35 4.64
CA ASP A 324 2.48 -11.88 4.66
C ASP A 324 3.81 -11.10 4.81
N LEU A 325 4.91 -11.68 4.32
CA LEU A 325 6.19 -11.00 4.25
C LEU A 325 6.19 -10.01 3.08
N PRO A 326 6.86 -8.86 3.19
CA PRO A 326 6.95 -7.88 2.11
C PRO A 326 7.91 -8.34 1.00
N THR A 327 7.62 -9.50 0.39
CA THR A 327 8.39 -10.10 -0.72
C THR A 327 7.76 -9.85 -2.08
N GLU A 328 6.71 -9.05 -2.11
CA GLU A 328 5.97 -8.70 -3.31
C GLU A 328 6.78 -7.81 -4.24
N PHE A 329 6.64 -8.03 -5.53
CA PHE A 329 7.22 -7.14 -6.51
C PHE A 329 6.19 -6.73 -7.58
N TRP A 330 6.45 -5.61 -8.20
CA TRP A 330 5.57 -5.01 -9.19
C TRP A 330 6.15 -5.18 -10.57
N MET A 331 5.30 -5.54 -11.53
CA MET A 331 5.63 -5.64 -12.94
C MET A 331 4.58 -4.92 -13.78
N PRO A 332 4.96 -4.29 -14.90
CA PRO A 332 4.00 -3.61 -15.77
C PRO A 332 3.19 -4.62 -16.59
N SER A 333 2.02 -4.21 -17.05
CA SER A 333 1.35 -4.92 -18.13
C SER A 333 2.26 -5.04 -19.34
N THR A 334 2.22 -6.20 -20.03
CA THR A 334 3.06 -6.51 -21.17
C THR A 334 2.23 -6.87 -22.39
N ARG A 335 2.86 -7.39 -23.45
CA ARG A 335 2.14 -7.92 -24.59
C ARG A 335 1.26 -9.14 -24.22
N GLN A 336 1.69 -9.91 -23.23
CA GLN A 336 1.01 -11.15 -22.81
C GLN A 336 0.08 -10.93 -21.63
N VAL A 337 0.33 -9.90 -20.83
CA VAL A 337 -0.42 -9.59 -19.60
C VAL A 337 -1.18 -8.29 -19.79
N ASP A 338 -2.48 -8.39 -19.98
CA ASP A 338 -3.37 -7.24 -20.09
C ASP A 338 -3.52 -6.52 -18.74
N PRO A 339 -3.81 -5.19 -18.73
CA PRO A 339 -4.06 -4.46 -17.50
C PRO A 339 -5.26 -5.03 -16.76
N MET A 340 -5.16 -5.08 -15.43
CA MET A 340 -6.30 -5.41 -14.59
C MET A 340 -7.40 -4.37 -14.80
N PHE A 341 -8.63 -4.84 -14.91
CA PHE A 341 -9.81 -4.00 -15.11
C PHE A 341 -10.81 -4.21 -13.99
N SER A 342 -11.35 -3.11 -13.46
CA SER A 342 -12.36 -3.11 -12.41
C SER A 342 -13.58 -2.34 -12.84
N ARG A 343 -14.76 -2.88 -12.60
CA ARG A 343 -16.06 -2.24 -12.75
C ARG A 343 -16.83 -2.33 -11.46
N GLN A 344 -17.35 -1.19 -10.97
CA GLN A 344 -18.06 -1.14 -9.69
C GLN A 344 -19.34 -0.32 -9.79
N VAL A 345 -20.40 -0.85 -9.20
CA VAL A 345 -21.63 -0.13 -8.85
C VAL A 345 -21.76 -0.09 -7.34
N ALA A 346 -22.13 1.06 -6.78
CA ALA A 346 -22.41 1.19 -5.35
C ALA A 346 -23.62 2.11 -5.11
N ALA A 347 -24.35 1.84 -4.03
CA ALA A 347 -25.45 2.67 -3.56
C ALA A 347 -25.36 2.80 -2.03
N GLU A 348 -25.54 3.99 -1.51
CA GLU A 348 -25.54 4.30 -0.08
C GLU A 348 -26.78 5.10 0.29
N TYR A 349 -27.41 4.73 1.37
CA TYR A 349 -28.41 5.52 2.07
C TYR A 349 -27.82 6.05 3.38
N SER A 350 -27.91 7.35 3.59
CA SER A 350 -27.47 8.02 4.81
C SER A 350 -28.63 8.75 5.48
N LEU A 351 -28.74 8.61 6.81
CA LEU A 351 -29.71 9.29 7.66
C LEU A 351 -28.99 10.01 8.79
N LYS A 352 -29.33 11.28 9.03
CA LYS A 352 -28.78 12.07 10.11
C LYS A 352 -29.92 12.76 10.88
N LEU A 353 -30.15 12.33 12.11
CA LEU A 353 -31.21 12.88 12.96
C LEU A 353 -30.67 13.98 13.91
N PRO A 354 -31.49 14.99 14.26
CA PRO A 354 -31.09 16.05 15.19
C PRO A 354 -30.69 15.55 16.59
N CYS A 355 -31.18 14.38 17.02
CA CYS A 355 -30.83 13.76 18.31
C CYS A 355 -29.38 13.24 18.39
N GLY A 356 -28.53 13.46 17.37
CA GLY A 356 -27.17 12.97 17.32
C GLY A 356 -27.01 11.56 16.77
N PHE A 357 -28.08 10.99 16.22
CA PHE A 357 -28.04 9.68 15.57
C PHE A 357 -27.72 9.80 14.07
N ARG A 358 -26.80 8.96 13.61
CA ARG A 358 -26.39 8.81 12.19
C ARG A 358 -26.46 7.33 11.81
N LEU A 359 -26.96 7.07 10.62
CA LEU A 359 -26.95 5.76 9.99
C LEU A 359 -26.47 5.93 8.56
N ALA A 360 -25.54 5.10 8.12
CA ALA A 360 -25.23 4.91 6.72
C ALA A 360 -25.30 3.41 6.38
N THR A 361 -25.91 3.09 5.26
CA THR A 361 -26.03 1.71 4.77
C THR A 361 -25.64 1.70 3.31
N GLY A 362 -24.60 0.96 2.98
CA GLY A 362 -24.06 0.85 1.63
C GLY A 362 -24.15 -0.57 1.06
N LEU A 363 -24.44 -0.66 -0.22
CA LEU A 363 -24.37 -1.87 -1.02
C LEU A 363 -23.39 -1.65 -2.16
N TYR A 364 -22.57 -2.65 -2.47
CA TYR A 364 -21.69 -2.58 -3.62
C TYR A 364 -21.58 -3.91 -4.35
N TRP A 365 -21.33 -3.82 -5.65
CA TRP A 365 -20.99 -4.94 -6.52
C TRP A 365 -19.82 -4.53 -7.40
N LYS A 366 -18.76 -5.32 -7.37
CA LYS A 366 -17.52 -5.11 -8.09
C LYS A 366 -17.11 -6.35 -8.85
N THR A 367 -16.70 -6.18 -10.10
CA THR A 367 -16.06 -7.22 -10.91
C THR A 367 -14.64 -6.82 -11.25
N LEU A 368 -13.77 -7.80 -11.35
CA LEU A 368 -12.37 -7.66 -11.68
C LEU A 368 -12.04 -8.63 -12.81
N ASP A 369 -11.40 -8.14 -13.84
CA ASP A 369 -10.88 -8.95 -14.95
C ASP A 369 -9.35 -8.81 -15.00
N ASN A 370 -8.68 -9.84 -15.56
CA ASN A 370 -7.23 -9.92 -15.71
C ASN A 370 -6.48 -9.84 -14.36
N LEU A 371 -7.03 -10.43 -13.30
CA LEU A 371 -6.27 -10.70 -12.09
C LEU A 371 -5.12 -11.64 -12.43
N THR A 372 -3.98 -11.45 -11.80
CA THR A 372 -2.80 -12.29 -12.00
C THR A 372 -2.52 -13.14 -10.78
N GLU A 373 -2.18 -14.40 -11.00
CA GLU A 373 -1.72 -15.34 -9.97
C GLU A 373 -0.52 -16.11 -10.53
N GLN A 374 0.34 -16.59 -9.66
CA GLN A 374 1.50 -17.37 -10.08
C GLN A 374 1.16 -18.85 -10.22
N TRP A 375 1.53 -19.47 -11.35
CA TRP A 375 1.25 -20.87 -11.63
C TRP A 375 1.91 -21.84 -10.62
N ASN A 376 3.12 -21.52 -10.16
CA ASN A 376 3.89 -22.36 -9.24
C ASN A 376 4.04 -21.67 -7.87
N GLY A 377 2.98 -21.66 -7.05
CA GLY A 377 2.90 -20.95 -5.77
C GLY A 377 3.85 -21.36 -4.64
N ASN A 378 4.84 -22.23 -4.90
CA ASN A 378 5.75 -22.78 -3.87
C ASN A 378 7.13 -22.13 -3.82
N MET A 379 7.36 -21.04 -4.52
CA MET A 379 8.63 -20.31 -4.49
C MET A 379 8.52 -19.06 -3.59
N PHE A 380 9.55 -18.80 -2.77
CA PHE A 380 9.63 -17.55 -2.01
C PHE A 380 9.73 -16.33 -2.93
N VAL A 381 10.40 -16.49 -4.06
CA VAL A 381 10.58 -15.44 -5.05
C VAL A 381 10.22 -16.00 -6.42
N PRO A 382 9.32 -15.34 -7.17
CA PRO A 382 8.98 -15.76 -8.52
C PRO A 382 10.17 -15.58 -9.48
N PRO A 383 10.16 -16.31 -10.62
CA PRO A 383 11.12 -16.07 -11.70
C PRO A 383 11.05 -14.60 -12.15
N VAL A 384 12.19 -13.97 -12.28
CA VAL A 384 12.32 -12.58 -12.75
C VAL A 384 12.35 -12.53 -14.27
N THR A 385 13.08 -13.46 -14.87
CA THR A 385 13.16 -13.61 -16.33
C THR A 385 11.93 -14.40 -16.81
N ASN A 386 11.27 -13.90 -17.86
CA ASN A 386 10.03 -14.47 -18.41
C ASN A 386 8.89 -14.63 -17.37
N TRP A 387 8.82 -13.71 -16.42
CA TRP A 387 7.80 -13.70 -15.37
C TRP A 387 6.37 -13.80 -15.92
N ASP A 388 6.11 -13.18 -17.09
CA ASP A 388 4.83 -13.14 -17.79
C ASP A 388 4.40 -14.50 -18.37
N GLN A 389 5.30 -15.47 -18.43
CA GLN A 389 5.01 -16.87 -18.80
C GLN A 389 4.71 -17.74 -17.57
N SER A 390 5.05 -17.29 -16.37
CA SER A 390 4.85 -18.02 -15.11
C SER A 390 3.58 -17.63 -14.37
N ILE A 391 2.79 -16.73 -14.94
CA ILE A 391 1.52 -16.27 -14.35
C ILE A 391 0.33 -16.76 -15.17
N ILE A 392 -0.78 -16.92 -14.47
CA ILE A 392 -2.11 -17.15 -15.02
C ILE A 392 -2.99 -15.94 -14.79
N THR A 393 -4.01 -15.80 -15.62
CA THR A 393 -4.97 -14.70 -15.50
C THR A 393 -6.34 -15.21 -15.11
N GLY A 394 -7.01 -14.48 -14.26
CA GLY A 394 -8.31 -14.85 -13.72
C GLY A 394 -9.25 -13.67 -13.54
N LYS A 395 -10.37 -13.96 -12.90
CA LYS A 395 -11.44 -13.01 -12.60
C LYS A 395 -11.65 -12.93 -11.10
N GLY A 396 -12.14 -11.77 -10.67
CA GLY A 396 -12.57 -11.55 -9.29
C GLY A 396 -13.95 -10.93 -9.23
N ARG A 397 -14.64 -11.15 -8.11
CA ARG A 397 -15.85 -10.41 -7.76
C ARG A 397 -15.85 -10.12 -6.27
N ALA A 398 -16.34 -8.92 -5.93
CA ALA A 398 -16.54 -8.54 -4.55
C ALA A 398 -17.87 -7.83 -4.40
N TYR A 399 -18.66 -8.19 -3.39
CA TYR A 399 -19.95 -7.58 -3.12
C TYR A 399 -20.25 -7.64 -1.63
N GLY A 400 -21.06 -6.71 -1.16
CA GLY A 400 -21.35 -6.68 0.26
C GLY A 400 -22.33 -5.59 0.66
N LEU A 401 -22.64 -5.66 1.96
CA LEU A 401 -23.45 -4.70 2.72
C LEU A 401 -22.58 -4.12 3.83
N GLU A 402 -22.57 -2.80 3.93
CA GLU A 402 -21.89 -2.05 5.00
C GLU A 402 -22.94 -1.26 5.78
N ILE A 403 -22.89 -1.33 7.10
CA ILE A 403 -23.77 -0.58 8.00
C ILE A 403 -22.88 0.17 8.98
N GLU A 404 -23.02 1.47 9.00
CA GLU A 404 -22.40 2.38 9.94
C GLU A 404 -23.46 3.06 10.78
N THR A 405 -23.34 2.98 12.10
CA THR A 405 -24.26 3.62 13.04
C THR A 405 -23.45 4.40 14.06
N GLU A 406 -23.78 5.66 14.22
CA GLU A 406 -23.17 6.53 15.22
C GLU A 406 -24.27 7.20 16.06
N TYR A 407 -24.03 7.29 17.35
CA TYR A 407 -24.83 8.08 18.26
C TYR A 407 -23.95 8.91 19.15
N THR A 408 -24.16 10.22 19.16
CA THR A 408 -23.38 11.12 20.00
C THR A 408 -24.28 12.11 20.71
N ASN A 409 -24.13 12.19 22.02
CA ASN A 409 -24.71 13.22 22.87
C ASN A 409 -23.62 13.81 23.79
N ARG A 410 -24.01 14.64 24.76
CA ARG A 410 -23.07 15.32 25.68
C ARG A 410 -22.16 14.37 26.47
N LYS A 411 -22.62 13.16 26.79
CA LYS A 411 -21.93 12.21 27.68
C LYS A 411 -21.52 10.92 27.00
N LEU A 412 -22.23 10.51 25.95
CA LEU A 412 -22.08 9.21 25.33
C LEU A 412 -21.81 9.37 23.84
N SER A 413 -20.77 8.71 23.36
CA SER A 413 -20.49 8.50 21.92
C SER A 413 -20.40 7.01 21.67
N LEU A 414 -21.23 6.50 20.78
CA LEU A 414 -21.26 5.10 20.34
C LEU A 414 -21.05 5.07 18.83
N SER A 415 -20.20 4.15 18.38
CA SER A 415 -20.03 3.85 16.96
C SER A 415 -20.05 2.36 16.76
N ALA A 416 -20.86 1.90 15.81
CA ALA A 416 -20.94 0.51 15.41
C ALA A 416 -20.82 0.41 13.89
N TYR A 417 -19.86 -0.39 13.44
CA TYR A 417 -19.61 -0.67 12.03
C TYR A 417 -19.77 -2.17 11.81
N TYR A 418 -20.58 -2.54 10.84
CA TYR A 418 -20.75 -3.92 10.42
C TYR A 418 -20.58 -4.05 8.92
N THR A 419 -19.74 -4.98 8.50
CA THR A 419 -19.56 -5.33 7.10
C THR A 419 -19.89 -6.80 6.91
N LEU A 420 -20.74 -7.09 5.94
CA LEU A 420 -21.00 -8.41 5.40
C LEU A 420 -20.52 -8.40 3.95
N ALA A 421 -19.42 -9.12 3.65
CA ALA A 421 -18.77 -9.04 2.36
C ALA A 421 -18.36 -10.42 1.83
N TRP A 422 -18.35 -10.53 0.52
CA TRP A 422 -17.80 -11.65 -0.23
C TRP A 422 -16.70 -11.12 -1.15
N SER A 423 -15.54 -11.76 -1.13
CA SER A 423 -14.44 -11.53 -2.05
C SER A 423 -14.02 -12.87 -2.63
N GLU A 424 -14.22 -13.06 -3.92
CA GLU A 424 -14.04 -14.35 -4.58
C GLU A 424 -13.20 -14.20 -5.85
N ARG A 425 -12.43 -15.23 -6.16
CA ARG A 425 -11.59 -15.34 -7.35
C ARG A 425 -11.94 -16.58 -8.15
N ARG A 426 -11.59 -16.56 -9.44
CA ARG A 426 -11.66 -17.72 -10.34
C ARG A 426 -10.49 -17.66 -11.32
N PHE A 427 -9.65 -18.68 -11.28
CA PHE A 427 -8.56 -18.94 -12.22
C PHE A 427 -8.79 -20.33 -12.78
N GLU A 428 -9.21 -20.42 -14.05
CA GLU A 428 -9.65 -21.67 -14.66
C GLU A 428 -8.55 -22.76 -14.67
N GLU A 429 -7.29 -22.32 -14.71
CA GLU A 429 -6.13 -23.22 -14.66
C GLU A 429 -5.87 -23.80 -13.26
N LEU A 430 -6.29 -23.10 -12.18
CA LEU A 430 -6.16 -23.57 -10.79
C LEU A 430 -7.45 -24.25 -10.33
N TRP A 431 -8.58 -23.59 -10.51
CA TRP A 431 -9.89 -24.05 -10.08
C TRP A 431 -10.99 -23.44 -10.96
N TYR A 432 -11.79 -24.26 -11.57
CA TYR A 432 -12.82 -23.88 -12.55
C TYR A 432 -13.99 -23.09 -11.96
N ASP A 433 -14.21 -23.14 -10.63
CA ASP A 433 -15.30 -22.47 -9.95
C ASP A 433 -14.79 -21.28 -9.10
N TRP A 434 -15.71 -20.48 -8.58
CA TRP A 434 -15.41 -19.38 -7.68
C TRP A 434 -14.95 -19.91 -6.32
N TYR A 435 -13.86 -19.36 -5.78
CA TYR A 435 -13.37 -19.67 -4.44
C TYR A 435 -13.07 -18.38 -3.66
N PRO A 436 -13.16 -18.39 -2.31
CA PRO A 436 -12.84 -17.21 -1.50
C PRO A 436 -11.41 -16.72 -1.72
N ASP A 437 -11.25 -15.40 -1.82
CA ASP A 437 -9.96 -14.74 -1.75
C ASP A 437 -9.35 -14.90 -0.34
N ILE A 438 -8.02 -14.85 -0.22
CA ILE A 438 -7.32 -14.84 1.07
C ILE A 438 -7.79 -13.69 1.98
N TYR A 439 -8.29 -12.60 1.41
CA TYR A 439 -8.85 -11.44 2.11
C TYR A 439 -10.37 -11.52 2.31
N ASP A 440 -11.01 -12.66 2.02
CA ASP A 440 -12.45 -12.83 2.30
C ASP A 440 -12.69 -12.87 3.81
N ASN A 441 -13.12 -11.74 4.35
CA ASN A 441 -13.57 -11.63 5.73
C ASN A 441 -15.08 -11.37 5.74
N ARG A 442 -15.84 -12.47 5.81
CA ARG A 442 -17.29 -12.48 5.63
C ARG A 442 -18.02 -11.53 6.57
N HIS A 443 -17.63 -11.50 7.85
CA HIS A 443 -18.24 -10.68 8.88
C HIS A 443 -17.16 -9.87 9.58
N LYS A 444 -17.27 -8.53 9.53
CA LYS A 444 -16.41 -7.64 10.27
C LYS A 444 -17.27 -6.72 11.14
N ILE A 445 -16.99 -6.71 12.44
CA ILE A 445 -17.70 -5.87 13.42
C ILE A 445 -16.65 -5.01 14.12
N ASN A 446 -16.94 -3.72 14.25
CA ASN A 446 -16.16 -2.79 15.05
C ASN A 446 -17.13 -1.99 15.92
N LEU A 447 -16.92 -2.01 17.24
CA LEU A 447 -17.75 -1.31 18.22
C LEU A 447 -16.84 -0.41 19.05
N THR A 448 -17.23 0.84 19.17
CA THR A 448 -16.54 1.80 20.04
C THR A 448 -17.55 2.53 20.90
N ALA A 449 -17.30 2.61 22.19
CA ALA A 449 -18.11 3.33 23.12
C ALA A 449 -17.23 4.26 23.97
N THR A 450 -17.59 5.54 24.03
CA THR A 450 -16.93 6.50 24.90
C THR A 450 -17.95 7.13 25.82
N PHE A 451 -17.72 7.03 27.13
CA PHE A 451 -18.57 7.67 28.14
C PHE A 451 -17.78 8.74 28.90
N ARG A 452 -18.24 9.97 28.84
CA ARG A 452 -17.66 11.13 29.52
C ARG A 452 -18.32 11.33 30.86
N PHE A 453 -17.63 10.98 31.94
CA PHE A 453 -18.07 11.20 33.31
C PHE A 453 -17.97 12.67 33.71
N SER A 454 -16.90 13.33 33.30
CA SER A 454 -16.62 14.74 33.54
C SER A 454 -15.81 15.35 32.40
N GLU A 455 -15.48 16.64 32.46
CA GLU A 455 -14.61 17.32 31.50
C GLU A 455 -13.17 16.78 31.50
N ARG A 456 -12.78 16.08 32.59
CA ARG A 456 -11.41 15.56 32.80
C ARG A 456 -11.30 14.03 32.77
N PHE A 457 -12.43 13.32 32.69
CA PHE A 457 -12.43 11.87 32.79
C PHE A 457 -13.46 11.24 31.84
N ASP A 458 -12.98 10.43 30.94
CA ASP A 458 -13.76 9.59 30.02
C ASP A 458 -13.22 8.16 29.99
N ILE A 459 -14.06 7.22 29.62
CA ILE A 459 -13.74 5.80 29.40
C ILE A 459 -14.15 5.47 27.97
N TYR A 460 -13.26 4.80 27.27
CA TYR A 460 -13.48 4.27 25.92
C TYR A 460 -13.06 2.80 25.82
#